data_b6cace8cc006d80293719e0c85fb5fce
#
_entry.id   b6cace8cc006d80293719e0c85fb5fce
#
_cell.length_a   1.000
_cell.length_b   1.000
_cell.length_c   1.000
_cell.angle_alpha   90.00
_cell.angle_beta   90.00
_cell.angle_gamma   90.00
#
_symmetry.space_group_name_H-M   'P 1'
#
loop_
_entity.id
_entity.type
_entity.pdbx_description
1 polymer ?
#
loop_
_entity_poly.entity_id
_entity_poly.type
_entity_poly.pdbx_seq_one_letter_code
_entity_poly.pdbx_strand_id
1 'polypeptide(L)'
;TAFKIRGVNYSMSSACATSAHCIGHAAEQIQSGKQDIVFAGGGEEEDWSLTMLFDAMGALSTKYNDAPETASRPFDAGRDGFVIAGGGGMVVMEELEHALKRGAPIIAELTGYGATSDGHDMVAPSGEGAMRCMQQALSTVETPVDYINAHGTSTPVGDVGEIEAVRRVFGEGATPPVSSTKSMTGHSQGATGA
;
A
#
# COMPACT_ATOMS: atom_id res chain seq x y z
N THR A 1 12.95 19.73 18.15
CA THR A 1 11.64 19.19 17.87
C THR A 1 11.23 18.12 18.88
N ALA A 2 9.96 17.75 18.93
CA ALA A 2 9.37 16.92 20.00
C ALA A 2 10.12 15.61 20.23
N PHE A 3 10.44 14.87 19.17
CA PHE A 3 11.10 13.56 19.26
C PHE A 3 12.64 13.61 19.21
N LYS A 4 13.23 14.80 19.13
CA LYS A 4 14.70 14.99 19.05
C LYS A 4 15.39 14.12 17.97
N ILE A 5 14.71 13.81 16.88
CA ILE A 5 15.23 13.04 15.76
C ILE A 5 16.40 13.81 15.13
N ARG A 6 17.50 13.10 14.88
CA ARG A 6 18.76 13.67 14.35
C ARG A 6 19.23 13.00 13.06
N GLY A 7 18.62 11.87 12.68
CA GLY A 7 18.93 11.16 11.46
C GLY A 7 18.39 11.86 10.22
N VAL A 8 18.39 11.16 9.10
CA VAL A 8 17.85 11.67 7.83
C VAL A 8 16.38 12.04 7.99
N ASN A 9 15.97 13.11 7.33
CA ASN A 9 14.58 13.55 7.28
C ASN A 9 14.29 14.10 5.89
N TYR A 10 13.46 13.40 5.15
CA TYR A 10 12.99 13.78 3.83
C TYR A 10 11.62 13.19 3.55
N SER A 11 10.97 13.68 2.53
CA SER A 11 9.74 13.10 2.00
C SER A 11 9.99 12.58 0.58
N MET A 12 9.25 11.56 0.21
CA MET A 12 9.13 11.08 -1.16
C MET A 12 7.66 11.05 -1.55
N SER A 13 7.38 11.01 -2.83
CA SER A 13 6.02 10.89 -3.35
C SER A 13 5.99 9.88 -4.49
N SER A 14 5.09 8.95 -4.40
CA SER A 14 4.81 7.92 -5.41
C SER A 14 3.32 7.57 -5.43
N ALA A 15 2.48 8.60 -5.35
CA ALA A 15 1.02 8.48 -5.33
C ALA A 15 0.54 7.45 -4.28
N CYS A 16 -0.29 6.50 -4.65
CA CYS A 16 -0.85 5.49 -3.75
C CYS A 16 0.18 4.55 -3.10
N ALA A 17 1.40 4.47 -3.64
CA ALA A 17 2.48 3.66 -3.11
C ALA A 17 3.39 4.41 -2.12
N THR A 18 3.15 5.69 -1.87
CA THR A 18 4.06 6.57 -1.10
C THR A 18 4.43 5.98 0.26
N SER A 19 3.47 5.66 1.10
CA SER A 19 3.76 5.16 2.46
C SER A 19 4.41 3.78 2.45
N ALA A 20 4.03 2.89 1.53
CA ALA A 20 4.70 1.60 1.35
C ALA A 20 6.17 1.77 0.91
N HIS A 21 6.45 2.70 -0.01
CA HIS A 21 7.82 3.05 -0.40
C HIS A 21 8.61 3.69 0.75
N CYS A 22 7.98 4.54 1.56
CA CYS A 22 8.63 5.10 2.76
C CYS A 22 9.03 3.99 3.74
N ILE A 23 8.15 3.01 3.97
CA ILE A 23 8.41 1.87 4.85
C ILE A 23 9.54 0.99 4.29
N GLY A 24 9.45 0.61 3.02
CA GLY A 24 10.47 -0.19 2.36
C GLY A 24 11.84 0.48 2.35
N HIS A 25 11.88 1.78 2.03
CA HIS A 25 13.13 2.55 2.08
C HIS A 25 13.70 2.68 3.50
N ALA A 26 12.84 2.80 4.53
CA ALA A 26 13.27 2.78 5.92
C ALA A 26 13.93 1.44 6.27
N ALA A 27 13.36 0.32 5.82
CA ALA A 27 13.97 -1.01 5.99
C ALA A 27 15.35 -1.08 5.32
N GLU A 28 15.50 -0.59 4.09
CA GLU A 28 16.79 -0.53 3.39
C GLU A 28 17.83 0.32 4.12
N GLN A 29 17.43 1.45 4.75
CA GLN A 29 18.34 2.26 5.57
C GLN A 29 18.82 1.50 6.80
N ILE A 30 17.93 0.75 7.45
CA ILE A 30 18.26 -0.08 8.62
C ILE A 30 19.16 -1.26 8.20
N GLN A 31 18.78 -2.00 7.17
CA GLN A 31 19.56 -3.14 6.65
C GLN A 31 20.97 -2.74 6.22
N SER A 32 21.14 -1.53 5.70
CA SER A 32 22.46 -0.99 5.32
C SER A 32 23.25 -0.40 6.49
N GLY A 33 22.73 -0.48 7.72
CA GLY A 33 23.37 0.04 8.93
C GLY A 33 23.48 1.56 9.01
N LYS A 34 22.70 2.29 8.24
CA LYS A 34 22.71 3.76 8.24
C LYS A 34 21.85 4.36 9.35
N GLN A 35 20.82 3.65 9.76
CA GLN A 35 19.88 4.06 10.81
C GLN A 35 19.52 2.83 11.65
N ASP A 36 19.30 3.01 12.95
CA ASP A 36 18.81 1.96 13.85
C ASP A 36 17.28 2.05 14.01
N ILE A 37 16.73 3.26 13.97
CA ILE A 37 15.28 3.53 14.09
C ILE A 37 14.88 4.55 13.02
N VAL A 38 13.78 4.27 12.31
CA VAL A 38 13.19 5.17 11.32
C VAL A 38 11.69 5.24 11.50
N PHE A 39 11.13 6.44 11.54
CA PHE A 39 9.70 6.69 11.42
C PHE A 39 9.36 6.77 9.94
N ALA A 40 8.48 5.89 9.48
CA ALA A 40 8.10 5.81 8.08
C ALA A 40 6.59 5.66 7.91
N GLY A 41 6.04 6.28 6.90
CA GLY A 41 4.61 6.25 6.64
C GLY A 41 4.19 7.30 5.65
N GLY A 42 2.94 7.70 5.68
CA GLY A 42 2.39 8.73 4.81
C GLY A 42 1.18 9.42 5.41
N GLY A 43 0.87 10.56 4.85
CA GLY A 43 -0.34 11.33 5.15
C GLY A 43 -0.98 11.82 3.88
N GLU A 44 -2.29 11.95 3.90
CA GLU A 44 -3.06 12.52 2.80
C GLU A 44 -4.20 13.36 3.34
N GLU A 45 -4.41 14.48 2.72
CA GLU A 45 -5.55 15.34 2.99
C GLU A 45 -6.66 15.08 1.96
N GLU A 46 -7.88 14.93 2.42
CA GLU A 46 -9.03 14.94 1.52
C GLU A 46 -9.33 16.37 1.10
N ASP A 47 -9.06 16.69 -0.16
CA ASP A 47 -9.27 18.02 -0.73
C ASP A 47 -10.02 17.92 -2.07
N TRP A 48 -10.88 18.90 -2.34
CA TRP A 48 -11.68 18.93 -3.56
C TRP A 48 -10.83 18.96 -4.84
N SER A 49 -9.64 19.56 -4.80
CA SER A 49 -8.76 19.63 -5.98
C SER A 49 -8.22 18.25 -6.38
N LEU A 50 -7.89 17.41 -5.40
CA LEU A 50 -7.51 16.03 -5.64
C LEU A 50 -8.70 15.20 -6.15
N THR A 51 -9.84 15.37 -5.53
CA THR A 51 -11.10 14.72 -5.95
C THR A 51 -11.45 15.07 -7.40
N MET A 52 -11.36 16.34 -7.79
CA MET A 52 -11.62 16.81 -9.16
C MET A 52 -10.72 16.13 -10.20
N LEU A 53 -9.44 15.91 -9.88
CA LEU A 53 -8.50 15.24 -10.81
C LEU A 53 -8.92 13.80 -11.09
N PHE A 54 -9.28 13.05 -10.07
CA PHE A 54 -9.73 11.67 -10.22
C PHE A 54 -11.14 11.53 -10.80
N ASP A 55 -12.02 12.50 -10.52
CA ASP A 55 -13.34 12.59 -11.16
C ASP A 55 -13.21 12.81 -12.68
N ALA A 56 -12.34 13.73 -13.07
CA ALA A 56 -12.04 13.97 -14.49
C ALA A 56 -11.50 12.73 -15.23
N MET A 57 -10.84 11.81 -14.51
CA MET A 57 -10.37 10.53 -15.04
C MET A 57 -11.48 9.45 -15.07
N GLY A 58 -12.66 9.73 -14.51
CA GLY A 58 -13.71 8.72 -14.34
C GLY A 58 -13.35 7.59 -13.38
N ALA A 59 -12.46 7.85 -12.42
CA ALA A 59 -11.95 6.83 -11.50
C ALA A 59 -12.77 6.73 -10.19
N LEU A 60 -13.61 7.73 -9.89
CA LEU A 60 -14.39 7.77 -8.65
C LEU A 60 -15.73 7.04 -8.80
N SER A 61 -16.20 6.49 -7.68
CA SER A 61 -17.56 5.97 -7.57
C SER A 61 -18.57 7.11 -7.64
N THR A 62 -19.61 6.95 -8.45
CA THR A 62 -20.68 7.93 -8.63
C THR A 62 -22.10 7.35 -8.51
N LYS A 63 -22.24 6.03 -8.60
CA LYS A 63 -23.55 5.36 -8.55
C LYS A 63 -24.17 5.30 -7.15
N TYR A 64 -23.36 5.49 -6.13
CA TYR A 64 -23.75 5.27 -4.73
C TYR A 64 -23.84 6.56 -3.92
N ASN A 65 -24.01 7.72 -4.56
CA ASN A 65 -24.10 9.00 -3.85
C ASN A 65 -25.30 9.10 -2.90
N ASP A 66 -26.36 8.34 -3.16
CA ASP A 66 -27.53 8.27 -2.28
C ASP A 66 -27.37 7.25 -1.13
N ALA A 67 -26.30 6.41 -1.15
CA ALA A 67 -25.96 5.44 -0.14
C ALA A 67 -24.43 5.29 -0.02
N PRO A 68 -23.71 6.36 0.37
CA PRO A 68 -22.25 6.46 0.28
C PRO A 68 -21.51 5.41 1.09
N GLU A 69 -22.09 4.91 2.17
CA GLU A 69 -21.54 3.83 2.99
C GLU A 69 -21.41 2.49 2.24
N THR A 70 -22.04 2.37 1.05
CA THR A 70 -21.96 1.18 0.20
C THR A 70 -21.08 1.38 -1.04
N ALA A 71 -20.51 2.56 -1.22
CA ALA A 71 -19.79 2.93 -2.44
C ALA A 71 -18.43 2.21 -2.58
N SER A 72 -17.63 2.18 -1.51
CA SER A 72 -16.36 1.46 -1.52
C SER A 72 -16.59 -0.03 -1.35
N ARG A 73 -16.46 -0.78 -2.45
CA ARG A 73 -16.79 -2.21 -2.54
C ARG A 73 -15.78 -2.99 -3.38
N PRO A 74 -14.50 -3.04 -2.95
CA PRO A 74 -13.46 -3.77 -3.66
C PRO A 74 -13.90 -5.20 -4.02
N PHE A 75 -13.62 -5.60 -5.25
CA PHE A 75 -13.91 -6.91 -5.81
C PHE A 75 -15.41 -7.24 -6.02
N ASP A 76 -16.33 -6.39 -5.60
CA ASP A 76 -17.77 -6.57 -5.83
C ASP A 76 -18.14 -6.36 -7.32
N ALA A 77 -19.11 -7.12 -7.81
CA ALA A 77 -19.57 -7.02 -9.20
C ALA A 77 -20.20 -5.65 -9.53
N GLY A 78 -20.78 -4.97 -8.56
CA GLY A 78 -21.40 -3.65 -8.71
C GLY A 78 -20.45 -2.46 -8.53
N ARG A 79 -19.15 -2.69 -8.24
CA ARG A 79 -18.19 -1.61 -8.05
C ARG A 79 -18.09 -0.70 -9.28
N ASP A 80 -17.88 0.57 -9.08
CA ASP A 80 -17.85 1.56 -10.17
C ASP A 80 -16.75 2.62 -10.06
N GLY A 81 -15.87 2.50 -9.08
CA GLY A 81 -14.78 3.43 -8.83
C GLY A 81 -14.40 3.47 -7.36
N PHE A 82 -13.36 4.19 -7.02
CA PHE A 82 -12.94 4.31 -5.63
C PHE A 82 -13.61 5.48 -4.90
N VAL A 83 -13.61 5.43 -3.59
CA VAL A 83 -14.01 6.52 -2.70
C VAL A 83 -12.73 7.16 -2.15
N ILE A 84 -12.54 8.45 -2.41
CA ILE A 84 -11.39 9.20 -1.90
C ILE A 84 -11.52 9.39 -0.39
N ALA A 85 -10.40 9.37 0.31
CA ALA A 85 -10.34 9.58 1.75
C ALA A 85 -9.04 10.28 2.14
N GLY A 86 -9.07 10.97 3.26
CA GLY A 86 -7.88 11.45 3.95
C GLY A 86 -7.43 10.49 5.04
N GLY A 87 -6.26 10.75 5.59
CA GLY A 87 -5.74 9.98 6.72
C GLY A 87 -4.22 10.07 6.86
N GLY A 88 -3.71 9.38 7.87
CA GLY A 88 -2.28 9.26 8.08
C GLY A 88 -1.94 7.97 8.82
N GLY A 89 -0.89 7.31 8.40
CA GLY A 89 -0.31 6.15 9.05
C GLY A 89 1.19 6.30 9.20
N MET A 90 1.71 5.85 10.34
CA MET A 90 3.14 5.89 10.65
C MET A 90 3.54 4.64 11.38
N VAL A 91 4.59 3.99 10.91
CA VAL A 91 5.23 2.88 11.61
C VAL A 91 6.59 3.30 12.14
N VAL A 92 7.00 2.69 13.23
CA VAL A 92 8.37 2.79 13.76
C VAL A 92 9.10 1.52 13.34
N MET A 93 10.00 1.67 12.40
CA MET A 93 10.90 0.61 11.95
C MET A 93 12.15 0.63 12.83
N GLU A 94 12.59 -0.54 13.27
CA GLU A 94 13.73 -0.65 14.16
C GLU A 94 14.52 -1.92 13.86
N GLU A 95 15.85 -1.83 13.96
CA GLU A 95 16.73 -2.99 13.87
C GLU A 95 16.44 -3.96 15.03
N LEU A 96 16.38 -5.26 14.73
CA LEU A 96 15.91 -6.29 15.66
C LEU A 96 16.70 -6.34 16.96
N GLU A 97 18.03 -6.42 16.89
CA GLU A 97 18.89 -6.51 18.09
C GLU A 97 18.82 -5.21 18.92
N HIS A 98 18.69 -4.07 18.25
CA HIS A 98 18.48 -2.79 18.91
C HIS A 98 17.16 -2.78 19.68
N ALA A 99 16.07 -3.26 19.08
CA ALA A 99 14.75 -3.38 19.70
C ALA A 99 14.76 -4.32 20.91
N LEU A 100 15.36 -5.51 20.75
CA LEU A 100 15.48 -6.51 21.81
C LEU A 100 16.30 -5.99 23.00
N LYS A 101 17.42 -5.33 22.73
CA LYS A 101 18.31 -4.77 23.76
C LYS A 101 17.63 -3.76 24.65
N ARG A 102 16.71 -2.95 24.13
CA ARG A 102 15.96 -1.97 24.91
C ARG A 102 14.61 -2.46 25.43
N GLY A 103 14.24 -3.72 25.14
CA GLY A 103 12.97 -4.32 25.54
C GLY A 103 11.76 -3.68 24.84
N ALA A 104 11.92 -3.32 23.57
CA ALA A 104 10.82 -2.74 22.78
C ALA A 104 9.68 -3.74 22.59
N PRO A 105 8.41 -3.30 22.58
CA PRO A 105 7.32 -4.15 22.10
C PRO A 105 7.43 -4.31 20.60
N ILE A 106 7.70 -5.53 20.15
CA ILE A 106 7.77 -5.88 18.72
C ILE A 106 6.40 -6.37 18.27
N ILE A 107 5.80 -5.70 17.29
CA ILE A 107 4.46 -6.02 16.78
C ILE A 107 4.56 -7.03 15.65
N ALA A 108 5.50 -6.82 14.72
CA ALA A 108 5.71 -7.67 13.53
C ALA A 108 7.14 -7.51 13.02
N GLU A 109 7.54 -8.41 12.15
CA GLU A 109 8.77 -8.34 11.38
C GLU A 109 8.46 -8.05 9.92
N LEU A 110 9.20 -7.10 9.31
CA LEU A 110 9.16 -6.87 7.86
C LEU A 110 10.19 -7.78 7.20
N THR A 111 9.72 -8.83 6.57
CA THR A 111 10.55 -9.89 5.97
C THR A 111 10.82 -9.71 4.49
N GLY A 112 10.01 -8.89 3.79
CA GLY A 112 10.18 -8.66 2.37
C GLY A 112 9.64 -7.31 1.91
N TYR A 113 10.26 -6.77 0.89
CA TYR A 113 9.85 -5.54 0.23
C TYR A 113 10.05 -5.65 -1.28
N GLY A 114 9.12 -5.11 -2.04
CA GLY A 114 9.21 -5.04 -3.49
C GLY A 114 8.69 -3.72 -4.02
N ALA A 115 9.40 -3.15 -4.97
CA ALA A 115 9.00 -1.93 -5.68
C ALA A 115 9.47 -2.00 -7.13
N THR A 116 8.54 -1.86 -8.06
CA THR A 116 8.82 -1.92 -9.49
C THR A 116 8.02 -0.87 -10.23
N SER A 117 8.54 -0.42 -11.37
CA SER A 117 7.77 0.36 -12.33
C SER A 117 7.13 -0.60 -13.34
N ASP A 118 5.86 -0.38 -13.67
CA ASP A 118 5.18 -1.19 -14.68
C ASP A 118 5.76 -0.94 -16.09
N GLY A 119 6.10 0.30 -16.41
CA GLY A 119 6.73 0.67 -17.68
C GLY A 119 5.83 0.51 -18.90
N HIS A 120 4.52 0.33 -18.72
CA HIS A 120 3.56 0.08 -19.79
C HIS A 120 2.78 1.34 -20.19
N ASP A 121 2.01 1.88 -19.28
CA ASP A 121 1.16 3.05 -19.47
C ASP A 121 1.20 3.97 -18.25
N MET A 122 0.81 5.23 -18.44
CA MET A 122 0.81 6.22 -17.34
C MET A 122 -0.27 5.92 -16.30
N VAL A 123 -1.41 5.37 -16.70
CA VAL A 123 -2.60 5.21 -15.88
C VAL A 123 -3.07 3.75 -15.81
N ALA A 124 -3.03 3.03 -16.94
CA ALA A 124 -3.55 1.68 -17.05
C ALA A 124 -2.47 0.63 -16.71
N PRO A 125 -2.59 -0.09 -15.56
CA PRO A 125 -1.62 -1.11 -15.18
C PRO A 125 -1.70 -2.33 -16.11
N SER A 126 -0.56 -2.90 -16.48
CA SER A 126 -0.48 -4.16 -17.25
C SER A 126 -0.65 -5.41 -16.38
N GLY A 127 -0.50 -5.27 -15.06
CA GLY A 127 -0.42 -6.37 -14.11
C GLY A 127 0.96 -7.05 -14.03
N GLU A 128 1.84 -6.81 -15.00
CA GLU A 128 3.18 -7.40 -15.01
C GLU A 128 4.09 -6.75 -13.96
N GLY A 129 4.00 -5.43 -13.79
CA GLY A 129 4.72 -4.71 -12.74
C GLY A 129 4.30 -5.16 -11.34
N ALA A 130 3.00 -5.38 -11.10
CA ALA A 130 2.49 -5.91 -9.84
C ALA A 130 3.01 -7.32 -9.56
N MET A 131 3.05 -8.18 -10.57
CA MET A 131 3.63 -9.52 -10.45
C MET A 131 5.11 -9.46 -10.04
N ARG A 132 5.93 -8.67 -10.73
CA ARG A 132 7.36 -8.49 -10.39
C ARG A 132 7.56 -7.93 -8.99
N CYS A 133 6.73 -6.97 -8.60
CA CYS A 133 6.76 -6.38 -7.25
C CYS A 133 6.51 -7.44 -6.18
N MET A 134 5.46 -8.26 -6.33
CA MET A 134 5.18 -9.36 -5.41
C MET A 134 6.30 -10.41 -5.39
N GLN A 135 6.84 -10.80 -6.54
CA GLN A 135 7.95 -11.74 -6.63
C GLN A 135 9.21 -11.21 -5.93
N GLN A 136 9.49 -9.91 -6.07
CA GLN A 136 10.60 -9.27 -5.37
C GLN A 136 10.39 -9.30 -3.85
N ALA A 137 9.20 -8.94 -3.37
CA ALA A 137 8.88 -9.01 -1.93
C ALA A 137 8.99 -10.43 -1.38
N LEU A 138 8.53 -11.44 -2.14
CA LEU A 138 8.59 -12.84 -1.75
C LEU A 138 10.00 -13.45 -1.79
N SER A 139 10.95 -12.83 -2.47
CA SER A 139 12.29 -13.39 -2.64
C SER A 139 13.09 -13.58 -1.35
N THR A 140 12.70 -12.90 -0.28
CA THR A 140 13.30 -12.96 1.05
C THR A 140 12.39 -13.61 2.10
N VAL A 141 11.22 -14.11 1.69
CA VAL A 141 10.22 -14.69 2.58
C VAL A 141 10.33 -16.22 2.55
N GLU A 142 10.51 -16.84 3.71
CA GLU A 142 10.71 -18.30 3.84
C GLU A 142 9.40 -19.04 4.20
N THR A 143 8.37 -18.31 4.61
CA THR A 143 7.10 -18.88 5.06
C THR A 143 6.00 -18.66 4.02
N PRO A 144 4.97 -19.53 3.96
CA PRO A 144 3.80 -19.29 3.13
C PRO A 144 3.10 -17.98 3.52
N VAL A 145 2.48 -17.33 2.53
CA VAL A 145 1.62 -16.17 2.76
C VAL A 145 0.22 -16.66 3.11
N ASP A 146 -0.28 -16.26 4.27
CA ASP A 146 -1.60 -16.66 4.76
C ASP A 146 -2.72 -15.70 4.35
N TYR A 147 -2.37 -14.44 4.01
CA TYR A 147 -3.35 -13.40 3.70
C TYR A 147 -2.72 -12.27 2.89
N ILE A 148 -3.51 -11.69 1.99
CA ILE A 148 -3.14 -10.50 1.21
C ILE A 148 -4.14 -9.37 1.49
N ASN A 149 -3.66 -8.25 2.02
CA ASN A 149 -4.39 -6.99 2.01
C ASN A 149 -4.06 -6.26 0.71
N ALA A 150 -4.97 -6.31 -0.23
CA ALA A 150 -4.74 -5.84 -1.59
C ALA A 150 -4.81 -4.30 -1.71
N HIS A 151 -4.33 -3.80 -2.83
CA HIS A 151 -4.62 -2.42 -3.23
C HIS A 151 -6.12 -2.22 -3.40
N GLY A 152 -6.80 -3.12 -4.13
CA GLY A 152 -8.26 -3.26 -4.20
C GLY A 152 -9.02 -1.96 -3.96
N THR A 153 -9.08 -1.09 -4.99
CA THR A 153 -9.63 0.26 -4.85
C THR A 153 -11.12 0.37 -5.19
N SER A 154 -11.79 -0.74 -5.49
CA SER A 154 -13.17 -0.75 -5.98
C SER A 154 -13.31 -0.24 -7.42
N THR A 155 -12.24 -0.30 -8.20
CA THR A 155 -12.26 0.09 -9.62
C THR A 155 -12.54 -1.11 -10.52
N PRO A 156 -13.33 -0.94 -11.60
CA PRO A 156 -13.69 -2.05 -12.49
C PRO A 156 -12.50 -2.80 -13.06
N VAL A 157 -11.47 -2.09 -13.50
CA VAL A 157 -10.29 -2.65 -14.15
C VAL A 157 -9.19 -3.03 -13.14
N GLY A 158 -8.92 -2.16 -12.17
CA GLY A 158 -7.83 -2.31 -11.22
C GLY A 158 -7.95 -3.57 -10.37
N ASP A 159 -9.12 -3.82 -9.82
CA ASP A 159 -9.36 -4.95 -8.93
C ASP A 159 -9.19 -6.31 -9.65
N VAL A 160 -9.63 -6.41 -10.91
CA VAL A 160 -9.45 -7.63 -11.72
C VAL A 160 -7.99 -7.85 -12.04
N GLY A 161 -7.30 -6.81 -12.52
CA GLY A 161 -5.88 -6.91 -12.89
C GLY A 161 -4.99 -7.30 -11.69
N GLU A 162 -5.32 -6.81 -10.48
CA GLU A 162 -4.59 -7.19 -9.27
C GLU A 162 -4.79 -8.66 -8.92
N ILE A 163 -6.03 -9.18 -8.95
CA ILE A 163 -6.30 -10.59 -8.69
C ILE A 163 -5.63 -11.49 -9.72
N GLU A 164 -5.61 -11.09 -10.99
CA GLU A 164 -4.89 -11.83 -12.04
C GLU A 164 -3.39 -11.87 -11.77
N ALA A 165 -2.78 -10.75 -11.33
CA ALA A 165 -1.37 -10.71 -10.96
C ALA A 165 -1.08 -11.62 -9.75
N VAL A 166 -1.94 -11.60 -8.73
CA VAL A 166 -1.83 -12.49 -7.55
C VAL A 166 -1.90 -13.97 -7.99
N ARG A 167 -2.85 -14.33 -8.84
CA ARG A 167 -2.96 -15.71 -9.37
C ARG A 167 -1.72 -16.16 -10.14
N ARG A 168 -1.12 -15.25 -10.92
CA ARG A 168 0.13 -15.56 -11.64
C ARG A 168 1.31 -15.83 -10.70
N VAL A 169 1.35 -15.17 -9.55
CA VAL A 169 2.42 -15.34 -8.56
C VAL A 169 2.23 -16.61 -7.73
N PHE A 170 1.03 -16.85 -7.23
CA PHE A 170 0.76 -17.95 -6.30
C PHE A 170 0.25 -19.23 -6.98
N GLY A 171 -0.25 -19.13 -8.21
CA GLY A 171 -0.87 -20.22 -8.93
C GLY A 171 -2.38 -20.36 -8.66
N GLU A 172 -3.11 -20.89 -9.63
CA GLU A 172 -4.53 -21.17 -9.46
C GLU A 172 -4.72 -22.28 -8.40
N GLY A 173 -5.57 -22.01 -7.40
CA GLY A 173 -5.84 -22.94 -6.29
C GLY A 173 -4.87 -22.84 -5.10
N ALA A 174 -3.78 -22.05 -5.21
CA ALA A 174 -2.86 -21.77 -4.11
C ALA A 174 -2.86 -20.30 -3.69
N THR A 175 -3.78 -19.50 -4.22
CA THR A 175 -3.93 -18.08 -3.90
C THR A 175 -4.36 -17.90 -2.44
N PRO A 176 -3.64 -17.14 -1.62
CA PRO A 176 -4.06 -16.80 -0.28
C PRO A 176 -5.40 -16.05 -0.27
N PRO A 177 -6.14 -16.04 0.85
CA PRO A 177 -7.28 -15.14 1.02
C PRO A 177 -6.89 -13.68 0.77
N VAL A 178 -7.74 -12.98 0.02
CA VAL A 178 -7.51 -11.59 -0.39
C VAL A 178 -8.68 -10.72 0.05
N SER A 179 -8.40 -9.58 0.66
CA SER A 179 -9.37 -8.51 0.84
C SER A 179 -8.72 -7.15 0.75
N SER A 180 -9.51 -6.10 0.78
CA SER A 180 -8.99 -4.72 0.84
C SER A 180 -9.68 -3.97 1.97
N THR A 181 -8.88 -3.41 2.88
CA THR A 181 -9.37 -2.54 3.96
C THR A 181 -10.04 -1.27 3.44
N LYS A 182 -9.84 -0.94 2.17
CA LYS A 182 -10.49 0.22 1.53
C LYS A 182 -12.00 0.11 1.41
N SER A 183 -12.57 -1.09 1.59
CA SER A 183 -14.02 -1.25 1.77
C SER A 183 -14.55 -0.49 3.00
N MET A 184 -13.73 -0.24 4.00
CA MET A 184 -14.07 0.48 5.23
C MET A 184 -13.53 1.90 5.25
N THR A 185 -12.30 2.10 4.76
CA THR A 185 -11.57 3.37 4.91
C THR A 185 -11.67 4.29 3.70
N GLY A 186 -12.13 3.79 2.55
CA GLY A 186 -11.88 4.45 1.29
C GLY A 186 -10.39 4.41 0.92
N HIS A 187 -9.99 5.21 -0.06
CA HIS A 187 -8.63 5.27 -0.55
C HIS A 187 -7.94 6.56 -0.13
N SER A 188 -7.09 6.47 0.88
CA SER A 188 -6.32 7.60 1.45
C SER A 188 -4.99 7.85 0.72
N GLN A 189 -4.93 7.56 -0.57
CA GLN A 189 -3.82 7.87 -1.48
C GLN A 189 -2.44 7.57 -0.87
N GLY A 190 -1.63 8.60 -0.62
CA GLY A 190 -0.28 8.45 -0.09
C GLY A 190 -0.18 7.86 1.31
N ALA A 191 -1.26 7.84 2.08
CA ALA A 191 -1.31 7.24 3.41
C ALA A 191 -1.66 5.75 3.40
N THR A 192 -2.20 5.23 2.31
CA THR A 192 -2.87 3.91 2.27
C THR A 192 -1.98 2.69 2.48
N GLY A 193 -0.66 2.83 2.34
CA GLY A 193 0.30 1.74 2.52
C GLY A 193 0.90 1.62 3.93
N ALA A 194 0.43 2.44 4.88
CA ALA A 194 0.92 2.45 6.26
C ALA A 194 -0.13 2.02 7.28
#